data_d261479cdc28f72dfe5d6d301b47588f
#
_entry.id   d261479cdc28f72dfe5d6d301b47588f
#
_cell.length_a   1.000
_cell.length_b   1.000
_cell.length_c   1.000
_cell.angle_alpha   90.00
_cell.angle_beta   90.00
_cell.angle_gamma   90.00
#
_symmetry.space_group_name_H-M   'P 1'
#
loop_
_entity.id
_entity.type
_entity.pdbx_description
1 polymer ?
#
loop_
_entity_poly.entity_id
_entity_poly.type
_entity_poly.pdbx_seq_one_letter_code
_entity_poly.pdbx_strand_id
1 'polypeptide(L)'
;MAVKRFLVEGNICGERVRLGRAMHKPPLRQEDLAREINLMGMDMTKLIISRIEKNQRHVCDAELVMLARALGVTLEWLCGIDQNANP
;
A
#
# COMPACT_ATOMS: atom_id res chain seq x y z
N MET A 1 -5.84 14.06 -20.28
CA MET A 1 -5.13 12.92 -20.86
C MET A 1 -4.81 11.90 -19.79
N ALA A 2 -4.99 10.64 -20.11
CA ALA A 2 -4.74 9.54 -19.15
C ALA A 2 -3.28 9.52 -18.67
N VAL A 3 -2.33 9.91 -19.52
CA VAL A 3 -0.90 9.91 -19.19
C VAL A 3 -0.60 10.79 -17.97
N LYS A 4 -1.28 11.90 -17.83
CA LYS A 4 -1.06 12.83 -16.73
C LYS A 4 -1.34 12.20 -15.36
N ARG A 5 -2.24 11.21 -15.29
CA ARG A 5 -2.59 10.57 -14.04
C ARG A 5 -1.43 9.80 -13.43
N PHE A 6 -0.50 9.33 -14.25
CA PHE A 6 0.61 8.51 -13.80
C PHE A 6 1.88 9.31 -13.53
N LEU A 7 1.82 10.62 -13.77
CA LEU A 7 2.93 11.52 -13.47
C LEU A 7 2.70 12.21 -12.12
N VAL A 8 2.28 11.44 -11.13
CA VAL A 8 2.01 11.99 -9.80
C VAL A 8 3.29 12.03 -8.98
N GLU A 9 3.38 13.03 -8.12
CA GLU A 9 4.41 13.06 -7.10
C GLU A 9 4.01 12.06 -6.02
N GLY A 10 4.95 11.23 -5.62
CA GLY A 10 4.68 10.22 -4.62
C GLY A 10 4.14 8.94 -5.22
N ASN A 11 2.88 8.61 -4.97
CA ASN A 11 2.31 7.33 -5.40
C ASN A 11 0.78 7.45 -5.56
N ILE A 12 0.17 6.37 -6.05
CA ILE A 12 -1.28 6.32 -6.25
C ILE A 12 -1.99 5.45 -5.21
N CYS A 13 -1.26 4.79 -4.31
CA CYS A 13 -1.83 3.77 -3.41
C CYS A 13 -1.90 4.19 -1.95
N GLY A 14 -1.32 5.33 -1.57
CA GLY A 14 -1.15 5.69 -0.15
C GLY A 14 -2.44 5.69 0.65
N GLU A 15 -3.49 6.28 0.11
CA GLU A 15 -4.79 6.33 0.76
C GLU A 15 -5.39 4.94 0.95
N ARG A 16 -5.21 4.07 -0.06
CA ARG A 16 -5.68 2.69 -0.01
C ARG A 16 -4.85 1.84 0.94
N VAL A 17 -3.57 2.13 1.11
CA VAL A 17 -2.75 1.48 2.13
C VAL A 17 -3.33 1.76 3.51
N ARG A 18 -3.62 3.01 3.81
CA ARG A 18 -4.21 3.38 5.10
C ARG A 18 -5.58 2.73 5.28
N LEU A 19 -6.42 2.80 4.26
CA LEU A 19 -7.75 2.19 4.31
C LEU A 19 -7.67 0.67 4.48
N GLY A 20 -6.75 0.02 3.77
CA GLY A 20 -6.54 -1.42 3.88
C GLY A 20 -6.11 -1.84 5.28
N ARG A 21 -5.29 -1.02 5.96
CA ARG A 21 -4.95 -1.28 7.36
C ARG A 21 -6.19 -1.23 8.26
N ALA A 22 -7.03 -0.23 8.05
CA ALA A 22 -8.25 -0.07 8.85
C ALA A 22 -9.25 -1.20 8.61
N MET A 23 -9.32 -1.71 7.39
CA MET A 23 -10.22 -2.79 6.99
C MET A 23 -9.74 -4.17 7.39
N HIS A 24 -8.44 -4.33 7.64
CA HIS A 24 -7.86 -5.62 8.02
C HIS A 24 -8.46 -6.09 9.34
N LYS A 25 -8.54 -7.41 9.53
CA LYS A 25 -9.14 -7.98 10.77
C LYS A 25 -8.12 -8.87 11.45
N PRO A 26 -7.58 -8.45 12.59
CA PRO A 26 -7.81 -7.14 13.25
C PRO A 26 -7.12 -5.99 12.49
N PRO A 27 -7.54 -4.74 12.72
CA PRO A 27 -6.89 -3.61 12.07
C PRO A 27 -5.39 -3.57 12.33
N LEU A 28 -4.63 -3.19 11.32
CA LEU A 28 -3.17 -3.15 11.41
C LEU A 28 -2.69 -1.72 11.70
N ARG A 29 -1.77 -1.58 12.65
CA ARG A 29 -1.02 -0.35 12.80
C ARG A 29 0.05 -0.28 11.72
N GLN A 30 0.64 0.90 11.52
CA GLN A 30 1.72 1.05 10.53
C GLN A 30 2.89 0.11 10.83
N GLU A 31 3.27 -0.03 12.09
CA GLU A 31 4.35 -0.93 12.48
C GLU A 31 4.00 -2.40 12.27
N ASP A 32 2.74 -2.77 12.41
CA ASP A 32 2.30 -4.15 12.15
C ASP A 32 2.42 -4.47 10.66
N LEU A 33 2.01 -3.56 9.81
CA LEU A 33 2.13 -3.72 8.36
C LEU A 33 3.60 -3.83 7.95
N ALA A 34 4.45 -2.97 8.51
CA ALA A 34 5.89 -3.02 8.23
C ALA A 34 6.47 -4.37 8.64
N ARG A 35 6.08 -4.88 9.81
CA ARG A 35 6.55 -6.19 10.29
C ARG A 35 6.15 -7.31 9.35
N GLU A 36 4.90 -7.30 8.86
CA GLU A 36 4.42 -8.34 7.94
C GLU A 36 5.22 -8.33 6.65
N ILE A 37 5.53 -7.16 6.12
CA ILE A 37 6.32 -7.05 4.91
C ILE A 37 7.76 -7.52 5.14
N ASN A 38 8.36 -7.20 6.29
CA ASN A 38 9.69 -7.69 6.65
C ASN A 38 9.71 -9.21 6.73
N LEU A 39 8.67 -9.83 7.26
CA LEU A 39 8.56 -11.29 7.32
C LEU A 39 8.47 -11.92 5.94
N MET A 40 8.01 -11.18 4.95
CA MET A 40 7.99 -11.64 3.55
C MET A 40 9.31 -11.41 2.83
N GLY A 41 10.33 -10.88 3.52
CA GLY A 41 11.67 -10.75 2.99
C GLY A 41 12.02 -9.39 2.39
N MET A 42 11.17 -8.39 2.57
CA MET A 42 11.44 -7.03 2.06
C MET A 42 11.60 -6.06 3.23
N ASP A 43 12.63 -5.23 3.19
CA ASP A 43 12.85 -4.21 4.22
C ASP A 43 11.74 -3.16 4.18
N MET A 44 11.11 -2.93 5.32
CA MET A 44 10.06 -1.94 5.46
C MET A 44 10.07 -1.40 6.88
N THR A 45 9.76 -0.12 7.05
CA THR A 45 9.69 0.52 8.37
C THR A 45 8.39 1.28 8.50
N LYS A 46 8.02 1.57 9.76
CA LYS A 46 6.86 2.41 10.06
C LYS A 46 6.98 3.78 9.35
N LEU A 47 8.18 4.35 9.35
CA LEU A 47 8.40 5.65 8.70
C LEU A 47 8.13 5.58 7.20
N ILE A 48 8.58 4.51 6.55
CA ILE A 48 8.33 4.30 5.12
C ILE A 48 6.83 4.19 4.86
N ILE A 49 6.12 3.38 5.65
CA ILE A 49 4.65 3.25 5.54
C ILE A 49 3.98 4.60 5.70
N SER A 50 4.39 5.36 6.72
CA SER A 50 3.82 6.69 6.96
C SER A 50 4.00 7.62 5.76
N ARG A 51 5.19 7.61 5.15
CA ARG A 51 5.47 8.45 3.98
C ARG A 51 4.68 8.01 2.76
N ILE A 52 4.49 6.70 2.59
CA ILE A 52 3.65 6.17 1.52
C ILE A 52 2.21 6.68 1.68
N GLU A 53 1.66 6.58 2.88
CA GLU A 53 0.28 6.97 3.17
C GLU A 53 0.06 8.47 3.00
N LYS A 54 1.08 9.27 3.24
CA LYS A 54 1.04 10.72 3.06
C LYS A 54 1.38 11.17 1.65
N ASN A 55 1.58 10.22 0.74
CA ASN A 55 1.94 10.50 -0.64
C ASN A 55 3.26 11.27 -0.79
N GLN A 56 4.22 10.98 0.08
CA GLN A 56 5.51 11.65 0.14
C GLN A 56 6.66 10.80 -0.43
N ARG A 57 6.32 9.65 -1.02
CA ARG A 57 7.31 8.68 -1.45
C ARG A 57 6.76 7.86 -2.60
N HIS A 58 7.61 7.55 -3.57
CA HIS A 58 7.26 6.59 -4.63
C HIS A 58 7.16 5.19 -4.04
N VAL A 59 6.35 4.36 -4.70
CA VAL A 59 6.21 2.94 -4.36
C VAL A 59 6.58 2.16 -5.62
N CYS A 60 7.60 1.32 -5.53
CA CYS A 60 8.00 0.50 -6.66
C CYS A 60 7.06 -0.71 -6.80
N ASP A 61 7.15 -1.38 -7.95
CA ASP A 61 6.25 -2.49 -8.27
C ASP A 61 6.34 -3.63 -7.25
N ALA A 62 7.54 -3.98 -6.80
CA ALA A 62 7.72 -5.04 -5.81
C ALA A 62 7.08 -4.65 -4.46
N GLU A 63 7.26 -3.40 -4.05
CA GLU A 63 6.63 -2.91 -2.82
C GLU A 63 5.11 -2.93 -2.92
N LEU A 64 4.57 -2.58 -4.08
CA LEU A 64 3.13 -2.58 -4.31
C LEU A 64 2.54 -3.98 -4.13
N VAL A 65 3.20 -4.99 -4.66
CA VAL A 65 2.79 -6.39 -4.51
C VAL A 65 2.83 -6.81 -3.04
N MET A 66 3.90 -6.44 -2.32
CA MET A 66 4.04 -6.81 -0.91
C MET A 66 3.00 -6.13 -0.04
N LEU A 67 2.70 -4.86 -0.33
CA LEU A 67 1.64 -4.14 0.38
C LEU A 67 0.28 -4.82 0.19
N ALA A 68 -0.05 -5.18 -1.05
CA ALA A 68 -1.32 -5.84 -1.34
C ALA A 68 -1.42 -7.18 -0.59
N ARG A 69 -0.36 -7.97 -0.61
CA ARG A 69 -0.33 -9.26 0.08
C ARG A 69 -0.46 -9.12 1.60
N ALA A 70 0.29 -8.20 2.18
CA ALA A 70 0.27 -7.98 3.63
C ALA A 70 -1.09 -7.48 4.09
N LEU A 71 -1.75 -6.66 3.28
CA LEU A 71 -3.07 -6.13 3.59
C LEU A 71 -4.20 -7.12 3.28
N GLY A 72 -3.92 -8.17 2.52
CA GLY A 72 -4.94 -9.14 2.11
C GLY A 72 -5.93 -8.58 1.10
N VAL A 73 -5.48 -7.68 0.23
CA VAL A 73 -6.31 -7.06 -0.80
C VAL A 73 -5.74 -7.35 -2.18
N THR A 74 -6.54 -7.11 -3.21
CA THR A 74 -6.07 -7.24 -4.59
C THR A 74 -5.17 -6.06 -4.96
N LEU A 75 -4.27 -6.30 -5.91
CA LEU A 75 -3.44 -5.25 -6.45
C LEU A 75 -4.28 -4.16 -7.13
N GLU A 76 -5.31 -4.57 -7.84
CA GLU A 76 -6.22 -3.66 -8.54
C GLU A 76 -6.94 -2.71 -7.57
N TRP A 77 -7.38 -3.25 -6.43
CA TRP A 77 -7.99 -2.39 -5.42
C TRP A 77 -6.98 -1.41 -4.84
N LEU A 78 -5.77 -1.88 -4.55
CA LEU A 78 -4.73 -1.04 -3.97
C LEU A 78 -4.36 0.11 -4.91
N CYS A 79 -4.36 -0.15 -6.20
CA CYS A 79 -4.08 0.86 -7.22
C CYS A 79 -5.28 1.75 -7.55
N GLY A 80 -6.44 1.48 -6.96
CA GLY A 80 -7.64 2.28 -7.19
C GLY A 80 -8.39 1.94 -8.48
N ILE A 81 -8.06 0.81 -9.10
CA ILE A 81 -8.68 0.38 -10.36
C ILE A 81 -10.00 -0.36 -10.09
N ASP A 82 -10.03 -1.17 -9.03
CA ASP A 82 -11.20 -1.96 -8.65
C ASP A 82 -11.69 -1.52 -7.28
N GLN A 83 -13.00 -1.50 -7.08
CA GLN A 83 -13.60 -1.16 -5.80
C GLN A 83 -13.74 -2.38 -4.89
N ASN A 84 -13.57 -3.59 -5.41
CA ASN A 84 -13.64 -4.82 -4.63
C ASN A 84 -12.22 -5.20 -4.16
N ALA A 85 -12.01 -5.16 -2.84
CA ALA A 85 -10.71 -5.46 -2.24
C ALA A 85 -10.45 -6.96 -2.10
N ASN A 86 -11.47 -7.79 -2.18
CA ASN A 86 -11.32 -9.23 -1.93
C ASN A 86 -10.57 -9.92 -3.06
N PRO A 87 -9.55 -10.71 -2.72
CA PRO A 87 -8.80 -11.48 -3.73
C PRO A 87 -9.66 -12.47 -4.49
#